data_dc77c79109225a65ad221435e79ef181
#
_entry.id   dc77c79109225a65ad221435e79ef181
#
_cell.length_a   1.000
_cell.length_b   1.000
_cell.length_c   1.000
_cell.angle_alpha   90.00
_cell.angle_beta   90.00
_cell.angle_gamma   90.00
#
_symmetry.space_group_name_H-M   'P 1'
#
loop_
_entity.id
_entity.type
_entity.pdbx_description
1 polymer ?
#
loop_
_entity_poly.entity_id
_entity_poly.type
_entity_poly.pdbx_seq_one_letter_code
_entity_poly.pdbx_strand_id
1 'polypeptide(L)'
;MNEDLIVEQFEQIVSKVAQELPRTRIYVLAVKPSISRLHVWDAARSVSARFSAIAELNPMVTFIDSASPFLDSSGSVMGDIFVGDNLHLNEMGNEIWGATIKAGLMPAEIRFEY
;
A
#
# COMPACT_ATOMS: atom_id res chain seq x y z
N MET A 1 -11.68 12.17 -3.35
CA MET A 1 -11.47 10.71 -3.23
C MET A 1 -12.67 10.10 -2.49
N ASN A 2 -13.27 9.09 -3.08
CA ASN A 2 -14.38 8.38 -2.43
C ASN A 2 -13.84 7.15 -1.70
N GLU A 3 -13.55 7.29 -0.41
CA GLU A 3 -12.95 6.24 0.41
C GLU A 3 -13.82 4.98 0.46
N ASP A 4 -15.12 5.14 0.70
CA ASP A 4 -16.02 4.00 0.85
C ASP A 4 -16.10 3.17 -0.42
N LEU A 5 -16.14 3.81 -1.58
CA LEU A 5 -16.16 3.12 -2.86
C LEU A 5 -14.87 2.35 -3.11
N ILE A 6 -13.72 2.95 -2.82
CA ILE A 6 -12.41 2.31 -2.99
C ILE A 6 -12.32 1.06 -2.12
N VAL A 7 -12.70 1.17 -0.85
CA VAL A 7 -12.63 0.05 0.09
C VAL A 7 -13.64 -1.04 -0.29
N GLU A 8 -14.85 -0.66 -0.69
CA GLU A 8 -15.87 -1.61 -1.14
C GLU A 8 -15.39 -2.40 -2.36
N GLN A 9 -14.77 -1.74 -3.33
CA GLN A 9 -14.23 -2.40 -4.51
C GLN A 9 -13.10 -3.36 -4.14
N PHE A 10 -12.24 -2.99 -3.18
CA PHE A 10 -11.21 -3.89 -2.69
C PHE A 10 -11.81 -5.12 -1.99
N GLU A 11 -12.82 -4.93 -1.16
CA GLU A 11 -13.51 -6.04 -0.51
C GLU A 11 -14.15 -6.98 -1.53
N GLN A 12 -14.71 -6.45 -2.61
CA GLN A 12 -15.28 -7.26 -3.69
C GLN A 12 -14.21 -8.08 -4.39
N ILE A 13 -13.02 -7.51 -4.63
CA ILE A 13 -11.89 -8.23 -5.22
C ILE A 13 -11.46 -9.38 -4.29
N VAL A 14 -11.30 -9.11 -3.01
CA VAL A 14 -10.90 -10.13 -2.03
C VAL A 14 -11.92 -11.28 -1.99
N SER A 15 -13.20 -10.95 -1.96
CA SER A 15 -14.28 -11.94 -1.93
C SER A 15 -14.29 -12.79 -3.20
N LYS A 16 -14.16 -12.17 -4.36
CA LYS A 16 -14.17 -12.88 -5.65
C LYS A 16 -12.96 -13.81 -5.79
N VAL A 17 -11.78 -13.34 -5.40
CA VAL A 17 -10.57 -14.17 -5.41
C VAL A 17 -10.72 -15.36 -4.47
N ALA A 18 -11.28 -15.15 -3.27
CA ALA A 18 -11.52 -16.24 -2.33
C ALA A 18 -12.48 -17.31 -2.88
N GLN A 19 -13.48 -16.90 -3.65
CA GLN A 19 -14.45 -17.81 -4.25
C GLN A 19 -13.88 -18.58 -5.45
N GLU A 20 -13.18 -17.90 -6.34
CA GLU A 20 -12.75 -18.46 -7.62
C GLU A 20 -11.32 -18.96 -7.61
N LEU A 21 -10.45 -18.37 -6.81
CA LEU A 21 -9.02 -18.67 -6.75
C LEU A 21 -8.56 -18.74 -5.29
N PRO A 22 -9.06 -19.70 -4.50
CA PRO A 22 -8.86 -19.68 -3.03
C PRO A 22 -7.42 -19.84 -2.57
N ARG A 23 -6.49 -20.22 -3.45
CA ARG A 23 -5.08 -20.34 -3.12
C ARG A 23 -4.24 -19.14 -3.56
N THR A 24 -4.88 -18.14 -4.16
CA THR A 24 -4.19 -16.94 -4.62
C THR A 24 -3.97 -15.99 -3.45
N ARG A 25 -2.71 -15.58 -3.26
CA ARG A 25 -2.33 -14.59 -2.26
C ARG A 25 -2.54 -13.20 -2.84
N ILE A 26 -3.00 -12.28 -2.00
CA ILE A 26 -3.20 -10.87 -2.36
C ILE A 26 -2.27 -10.03 -1.50
N TYR A 27 -1.49 -9.18 -2.15
CA TYR A 27 -0.65 -8.18 -1.48
C TYR A 27 -1.21 -6.82 -1.79
N VAL A 28 -1.68 -6.12 -0.76
CA VAL A 28 -2.22 -4.77 -0.91
C VAL A 28 -1.22 -3.76 -0.36
N LEU A 29 -0.94 -2.75 -1.16
CA LEU A 29 0.00 -1.69 -0.78
C LEU A 29 -0.74 -0.51 -0.20
N ALA A 30 -0.12 0.18 0.77
CA ALA A 30 -0.61 1.47 1.22
C ALA A 30 -0.64 2.46 0.05
N VAL A 31 -1.56 3.41 0.10
CA VAL A 31 -1.61 4.49 -0.89
C VAL A 31 -0.37 5.36 -0.70
N LYS A 32 0.44 5.47 -1.76
CA LYS A 32 1.70 6.21 -1.72
C LYS A 32 1.44 7.72 -1.57
N PRO A 33 2.09 8.39 -0.61
CA PRO A 33 1.98 9.83 -0.49
C PRO A 33 2.76 10.53 -1.61
N SER A 34 2.33 11.74 -1.98
CA SER A 34 3.08 12.60 -2.90
C SER A 34 2.81 14.07 -2.60
N ILE A 35 3.75 14.93 -2.98
CA ILE A 35 3.59 16.36 -2.80
C ILE A 35 2.40 16.90 -3.58
N SER A 36 2.21 16.43 -4.83
CA SER A 36 1.09 16.88 -5.67
C SER A 36 -0.28 16.39 -5.19
N ARG A 37 -0.34 15.41 -4.29
CA ARG A 37 -1.58 14.83 -3.77
C ARG A 37 -1.79 15.09 -2.27
N LEU A 38 -1.09 16.06 -1.70
CA LEU A 38 -1.24 16.38 -0.27
C LEU A 38 -2.68 16.70 0.13
N HIS A 39 -3.46 17.29 -0.78
CA HIS A 39 -4.86 17.63 -0.52
C HIS A 39 -5.78 16.41 -0.28
N VAL A 40 -5.36 15.22 -0.67
CA VAL A 40 -6.12 13.98 -0.43
C VAL A 40 -5.36 13.02 0.49
N TRP A 41 -4.25 13.46 1.09
CA TRP A 41 -3.39 12.57 1.88
C TRP A 41 -4.11 11.98 3.11
N ASP A 42 -4.92 12.77 3.81
CA ASP A 42 -5.65 12.27 4.97
C ASP A 42 -6.64 11.17 4.57
N ALA A 43 -7.35 11.35 3.46
CA ALA A 43 -8.23 10.32 2.92
C ALA A 43 -7.45 9.07 2.49
N ALA A 44 -6.29 9.27 1.86
CA ALA A 44 -5.43 8.17 1.44
C ALA A 44 -4.93 7.34 2.63
N ARG A 45 -4.53 8.00 3.73
CA ARG A 45 -4.14 7.30 4.96
C ARG A 45 -5.30 6.49 5.54
N SER A 46 -6.49 7.05 5.51
CA SER A 46 -7.70 6.37 5.98
C SER A 46 -7.98 5.11 5.17
N VAL A 47 -7.87 5.19 3.84
CA VAL A 47 -8.03 4.03 2.95
C VAL A 47 -6.98 2.97 3.26
N SER A 48 -5.72 3.35 3.44
CA SER A 48 -4.64 2.41 3.77
C SER A 48 -4.90 1.70 5.10
N ALA A 49 -5.36 2.41 6.12
CA ALA A 49 -5.72 1.83 7.41
C ALA A 49 -6.85 0.80 7.27
N ARG A 50 -7.83 1.08 6.43
CA ARG A 50 -8.95 0.16 6.18
C ARG A 50 -8.49 -1.07 5.39
N PHE A 51 -7.57 -0.92 4.44
CA PHE A 51 -6.93 -2.06 3.76
C PHE A 51 -6.19 -2.96 4.74
N SER A 52 -5.44 -2.35 5.66
CA SER A 52 -4.72 -3.09 6.70
C SER A 52 -5.67 -3.89 7.59
N ALA A 53 -6.81 -3.29 7.99
CA ALA A 53 -7.82 -3.97 8.79
C ALA A 53 -8.42 -5.16 8.05
N ILE A 54 -8.69 -5.03 6.74
CA ILE A 54 -9.19 -6.13 5.92
C ILE A 54 -8.15 -7.26 5.85
N ALA A 55 -6.88 -6.93 5.70
CA ALA A 55 -5.80 -7.91 5.65
C ALA A 55 -5.70 -8.71 6.97
N GLU A 56 -5.93 -8.07 8.12
CA GLU A 56 -5.90 -8.76 9.41
C GLU A 56 -6.97 -9.84 9.54
N LEU A 57 -8.07 -9.70 8.82
CA LEU A 57 -9.19 -10.65 8.85
C LEU A 57 -9.10 -11.74 7.80
N ASN A 58 -8.11 -11.68 6.90
CA ASN A 58 -8.01 -12.60 5.75
C ASN A 58 -6.61 -13.17 5.66
N PRO A 59 -6.41 -14.48 5.94
CA PRO A 59 -5.08 -15.10 5.91
C PRO A 59 -4.37 -15.01 4.55
N MET A 60 -5.11 -14.89 3.45
CA MET A 60 -4.54 -14.79 2.11
C MET A 60 -4.25 -13.36 1.67
N VAL A 61 -4.55 -12.37 2.52
CA VAL A 61 -4.30 -10.95 2.23
C VAL A 61 -3.20 -10.44 3.14
N THR A 62 -2.17 -9.83 2.56
CA THR A 62 -1.06 -9.22 3.29
C THR A 62 -1.01 -7.73 2.94
N PHE A 63 -1.03 -6.87 3.96
CA PHE A 63 -0.84 -5.43 3.77
C PHE A 63 0.63 -5.08 3.89
N ILE A 64 1.13 -4.27 2.94
CA ILE A 64 2.50 -3.75 2.97
C ILE A 64 2.43 -2.24 3.11
N ASP A 65 2.99 -1.71 4.20
CA ASP A 65 3.05 -0.27 4.42
C ASP A 65 4.16 0.34 3.55
N SER A 66 3.81 0.64 2.32
CA SER A 66 4.70 1.28 1.35
C SER A 66 4.62 2.80 1.39
N ALA A 67 3.92 3.38 2.37
CA ALA A 67 3.77 4.83 2.52
C ALA A 67 4.70 5.42 3.58
N SER A 68 4.81 4.78 4.76
CA SER A 68 5.61 5.30 5.87
C SER A 68 7.07 5.60 5.52
N PRO A 69 7.76 4.81 4.69
CA PRO A 69 9.14 5.14 4.31
C PRO A 69 9.31 6.44 3.53
N PHE A 70 8.23 7.00 2.99
CA PHE A 70 8.25 8.28 2.29
C PHE A 70 7.98 9.49 3.19
N LEU A 71 7.77 9.25 4.47
CA LEU A 71 7.54 10.29 5.45
C LEU A 71 8.81 10.54 6.25
N ASP A 72 9.06 11.82 6.58
CA ASP A 72 10.18 12.18 7.45
C ASP A 72 9.84 11.97 8.93
N SER A 73 10.75 12.33 9.83
CA SER A 73 10.57 12.14 11.27
C SER A 73 9.40 12.94 11.85
N SER A 74 8.92 13.97 11.15
CA SER A 74 7.76 14.77 11.56
C SER A 74 6.45 14.26 10.98
N GLY A 75 6.49 13.21 10.15
CA GLY A 75 5.33 12.68 9.45
C GLY A 75 4.98 13.41 8.16
N SER A 76 5.84 14.31 7.70
CA SER A 76 5.64 15.04 6.44
C SER A 76 6.20 14.26 5.26
N VAL A 77 5.59 14.42 4.09
CA VAL A 77 6.06 13.77 2.87
C VAL A 77 7.42 14.32 2.46
N MET A 78 8.39 13.41 2.26
CA MET A 78 9.73 13.80 1.81
C MET A 78 9.66 14.42 0.41
N GLY A 79 10.39 15.54 0.23
CA GLY A 79 10.34 16.30 -1.03
C GLY A 79 11.39 15.91 -2.04
N ASP A 80 12.45 15.22 -1.64
CA ASP A 80 13.61 14.90 -2.45
C ASP A 80 13.54 13.54 -3.17
N ILE A 81 12.38 12.89 -3.10
CA ILE A 81 12.16 11.54 -3.69
C ILE A 81 11.33 11.58 -4.96
N PHE A 82 10.96 12.77 -5.44
CA PHE A 82 10.11 12.95 -6.63
C PHE A 82 10.87 13.63 -7.77
N VAL A 83 10.46 13.34 -9.01
CA VAL A 83 10.84 14.15 -10.16
C VAL A 83 10.07 15.49 -10.14
N GLY A 84 10.30 16.36 -11.13
CA GLY A 84 9.80 17.74 -11.12
C GLY A 84 8.29 17.92 -10.99
N ASP A 85 7.47 16.87 -11.26
CA ASP A 85 6.02 16.94 -11.12
C ASP A 85 5.52 16.71 -9.67
N ASN A 86 6.42 16.41 -8.74
CA ASN A 86 6.11 16.10 -7.33
C ASN A 86 5.11 14.94 -7.17
N LEU A 87 5.03 14.06 -8.14
CA LEU A 87 4.13 12.89 -8.14
C LEU A 87 4.88 11.60 -8.40
N HIS A 88 5.62 11.53 -9.52
CA HIS A 88 6.38 10.34 -9.87
C HIS A 88 7.69 10.29 -9.09
N LEU A 89 8.06 9.09 -8.64
CA LEU A 89 9.29 8.89 -7.88
C LEU A 89 10.51 9.06 -8.77
N ASN A 90 11.56 9.68 -8.20
CA ASN A 90 12.88 9.69 -8.81
C ASN A 90 13.60 8.36 -8.48
N GLU A 91 14.88 8.25 -8.84
CA GLU A 91 15.66 7.04 -8.60
C GLU A 91 15.70 6.66 -7.11
N MET A 92 15.96 7.62 -6.24
CA MET A 92 15.99 7.40 -4.78
C MET A 92 14.62 6.93 -4.27
N GLY A 93 13.54 7.57 -4.71
CA GLY A 93 12.19 7.17 -4.33
C GLY A 93 11.85 5.76 -4.78
N ASN A 94 12.23 5.39 -5.99
CA ASN A 94 12.02 4.04 -6.52
C ASN A 94 12.83 2.99 -5.75
N GLU A 95 14.05 3.30 -5.34
CA GLU A 95 14.86 2.39 -4.52
C GLU A 95 14.21 2.14 -3.15
N ILE A 96 13.72 3.20 -2.50
CA ILE A 96 13.00 3.09 -1.22
C ILE A 96 11.75 2.21 -1.40
N TRP A 97 10.97 2.48 -2.44
CA TRP A 97 9.72 1.77 -2.70
C TRP A 97 9.98 0.28 -2.97
N GLY A 98 10.93 -0.02 -3.85
CA GLY A 98 11.30 -1.40 -4.15
C GLY A 98 11.81 -2.17 -2.94
N ALA A 99 12.67 -1.56 -2.14
CA ALA A 99 13.20 -2.18 -0.91
C ALA A 99 12.08 -2.45 0.10
N THR A 100 11.14 -1.51 0.24
CA THR A 100 10.02 -1.64 1.16
C THR A 100 9.09 -2.78 0.75
N ILE A 101 8.75 -2.87 -0.53
CA ILE A 101 7.90 -3.94 -1.05
C ILE A 101 8.58 -5.30 -0.87
N LYS A 102 9.86 -5.40 -1.20
CA LYS A 102 10.63 -6.63 -1.02
C LYS A 102 10.66 -7.07 0.45
N ALA A 103 10.91 -6.14 1.35
CA ALA A 103 10.95 -6.43 2.78
C ALA A 103 9.60 -6.91 3.33
N GLY A 104 8.49 -6.42 2.76
CA GLY A 104 7.15 -6.88 3.15
C GLY A 104 6.73 -8.19 2.48
N LEU A 105 7.17 -8.41 1.23
CA LEU A 105 6.79 -9.57 0.43
C LEU A 105 7.50 -10.85 0.86
N MET A 106 8.80 -10.77 1.10
CA MET A 106 9.64 -11.97 1.35
C MET A 106 9.20 -12.77 2.57
N PRO A 107 9.00 -12.18 3.76
CA PRO A 107 8.55 -12.95 4.92
C PRO A 107 7.20 -13.61 4.73
N ALA A 108 6.29 -12.92 4.04
CA ALA A 108 4.96 -13.46 3.77
C ALA A 108 5.03 -14.65 2.82
N GLU A 109 5.83 -14.57 1.75
CA GLU A 109 5.98 -15.67 0.79
C GLU A 109 6.67 -16.87 1.42
N ILE A 110 7.67 -16.67 2.27
CA ILE A 110 8.32 -17.77 3.00
C ILE A 110 7.27 -18.54 3.82
N ARG A 111 6.36 -17.83 4.49
CA ARG A 111 5.29 -18.45 5.29
C ARG A 111 4.39 -19.36 4.45
N PHE A 112 4.13 -19.00 3.18
CA PHE A 112 3.29 -19.79 2.29
C PHE A 112 4.01 -20.95 1.62
N GLU A 113 5.34 -20.90 1.54
CA GLU A 113 6.16 -21.95 0.93
C GLU A 113 6.54 -23.04 1.92
N TYR A 114 6.58 -22.71 3.18
CA TYR A 114 6.99 -23.58 4.26
C TYR A 114 5.90 -23.66 5.34
#